data_0d88d356c9a87b3dae7929cd592251a7
#
_entry.id   0d88d356c9a87b3dae7929cd592251a7
#
_cell.length_a   1.000
_cell.length_b   1.000
_cell.length_c   1.000
_cell.angle_alpha   90.00
_cell.angle_beta   90.00
_cell.angle_gamma   90.00
#
_symmetry.space_group_name_H-M   'P 1'
#
loop_
_entity.id
_entity.type
_entity.pdbx_description
1 polymer ?
#
loop_
_entity_poly.entity_id
_entity_poly.type
_entity_poly.pdbx_seq_one_letter_code
_entity_poly.pdbx_strand_id
1 'polypeptide(L)'
;VVAPCEGTGYEIGSMSIIDGARNEDSAKAFYDWALTTEAQNLALEVNAFQVPSNKSSNTSPAAPNMDDIKLIDYNFTLYGSSAERRRLLSKWDEDISTLAQ
;
A
#
# COMPACT_ATOMS: atom_id res chain seq x y z
N VAL A 1 -3.14 14.47 -8.61
CA VAL A 1 -3.92 13.25 -8.31
C VAL A 1 -5.34 13.68 -7.99
N VAL A 2 -6.33 12.99 -8.51
CA VAL A 2 -7.75 13.24 -8.25
C VAL A 2 -8.35 12.00 -7.60
N ALA A 3 -8.94 12.16 -6.42
CA ALA A 3 -9.72 11.12 -5.77
C ALA A 3 -11.20 11.26 -6.20
N PRO A 4 -11.85 10.20 -6.72
CA PRO A 4 -13.26 10.24 -7.07
C PRO A 4 -14.16 10.51 -5.85
N CYS A 5 -15.23 11.29 -6.03
CA CYS A 5 -16.16 11.58 -4.94
C CYS A 5 -16.99 10.36 -4.50
N GLU A 6 -17.12 9.37 -5.36
CA GLU A 6 -17.76 8.07 -5.09
C GLU A 6 -16.94 7.24 -4.10
N GLY A 7 -15.64 7.42 -4.11
CA GLY A 7 -14.66 6.71 -3.29
C GLY A 7 -13.54 6.09 -4.11
N THR A 8 -12.43 5.83 -3.47
CA THR A 8 -11.25 5.21 -4.09
C THR A 8 -10.81 3.98 -3.31
N GLY A 9 -10.19 3.06 -4.02
CA GLY A 9 -9.48 1.95 -3.40
C GLY A 9 -8.22 2.42 -2.66
N TYR A 10 -7.68 1.56 -1.85
CA TYR A 10 -6.45 1.81 -1.10
C TYR A 10 -5.66 0.52 -0.95
N GLU A 11 -4.37 0.67 -0.72
CA GLU A 11 -3.47 -0.43 -0.40
C GLU A 11 -2.67 -0.06 0.84
N ILE A 12 -2.46 -1.05 1.71
CA ILE A 12 -1.62 -0.91 2.89
C ILE A 12 -0.40 -1.79 2.69
N GLY A 13 0.76 -1.16 2.49
CA GLY A 13 2.04 -1.86 2.45
C GLY A 13 2.31 -2.54 3.79
N SER A 14 2.85 -3.75 3.74
CA SER A 14 3.14 -4.52 4.94
C SER A 14 4.51 -5.18 4.87
N MET A 15 5.08 -5.44 6.03
CA MET A 15 6.30 -6.21 6.22
C MET A 15 6.00 -7.39 7.14
N SER A 16 6.71 -8.50 6.95
CA SER A 16 6.66 -9.64 7.86
C SER A 16 8.05 -10.25 8.03
N ILE A 17 8.30 -10.84 9.19
CA ILE A 17 9.52 -11.60 9.45
C ILE A 17 9.22 -13.05 9.09
N ILE A 18 10.12 -13.65 8.29
CA ILE A 18 9.98 -15.05 7.86
C ILE A 18 10.29 -15.95 9.08
N ASP A 19 9.40 -16.88 9.35
CA ASP A 19 9.62 -17.89 10.39
C ASP A 19 10.88 -18.71 10.08
N GLY A 20 11.75 -18.90 11.10
CA GLY A 20 13.02 -19.58 10.92
C GLY A 20 14.07 -18.79 10.12
N ALA A 21 13.94 -17.47 10.01
CA ALA A 21 14.95 -16.62 9.38
C ALA A 21 16.32 -16.79 10.03
N ARG A 22 17.39 -16.87 9.21
CA ARG A 22 18.78 -17.09 9.71
C ARG A 22 19.28 -15.98 10.65
N ASN A 23 18.81 -14.76 10.46
CA ASN A 23 19.22 -13.57 11.18
C ASN A 23 17.99 -12.88 11.80
N GLU A 24 17.22 -13.61 12.59
CA GLU A 24 15.93 -13.14 13.14
C GLU A 24 16.08 -11.86 13.95
N ASP A 25 17.11 -11.75 14.79
CA ASP A 25 17.35 -10.54 15.60
C ASP A 25 17.64 -9.32 14.73
N SER A 26 18.43 -9.48 13.67
CA SER A 26 18.66 -8.40 12.70
C SER A 26 17.41 -8.02 11.94
N ALA A 27 16.57 -9.00 11.60
CA ALA A 27 15.29 -8.76 10.94
C ALA A 27 14.32 -7.98 11.85
N LYS A 28 14.27 -8.31 13.13
CA LYS A 28 13.50 -7.56 14.13
C LYS A 28 14.01 -6.13 14.28
N ALA A 29 15.33 -5.95 14.41
CA ALA A 29 15.93 -4.62 14.51
C ALA A 29 15.62 -3.75 13.28
N PHE A 30 15.68 -4.33 12.07
CA PHE A 30 15.30 -3.64 10.85
C PHE A 30 13.80 -3.31 10.82
N TYR A 31 12.96 -4.24 11.26
CA TYR A 31 11.51 -4.05 11.33
C TYR A 31 11.16 -2.88 12.26
N ASP A 32 11.73 -2.85 13.46
CA ASP A 32 11.53 -1.79 14.44
C ASP A 32 12.02 -0.44 13.89
N TRP A 33 13.20 -0.41 13.26
CA TRP A 33 13.74 0.79 12.64
C TRP A 33 12.81 1.31 11.52
N ALA A 34 12.31 0.45 10.65
CA ALA A 34 11.45 0.84 9.52
C ALA A 34 10.12 1.48 9.97
N LEU A 35 9.69 1.22 11.20
CA LEU A 35 8.50 1.83 11.79
C LEU A 35 8.80 3.15 12.53
N THR A 36 10.05 3.56 12.63
CA THR A 36 10.41 4.84 13.27
C THR A 36 10.04 6.03 12.40
N THR A 37 9.86 7.18 13.02
CA THR A 37 9.65 8.46 12.34
C THR A 37 10.81 8.80 11.41
N GLU A 38 12.04 8.52 11.85
CA GLU A 38 13.26 8.76 11.07
C GLU A 38 13.23 7.98 9.75
N ALA A 39 13.00 6.68 9.80
CA ALA A 39 12.98 5.84 8.61
C ALA A 39 11.84 6.23 7.65
N GLN A 40 10.65 6.50 8.19
CA GLN A 40 9.51 6.86 7.34
C GLN A 40 9.63 8.25 6.72
N ASN A 41 10.34 9.17 7.34
CA ASN A 41 10.62 10.49 6.76
C ASN A 41 11.61 10.42 5.58
N LEU A 42 12.43 9.37 5.43
CA LEU A 42 13.30 9.20 4.26
C LEU A 42 12.51 9.14 2.94
N ALA A 43 11.26 8.73 2.98
CA ALA A 43 10.39 8.72 1.80
C ALA A 43 10.26 10.12 1.17
N LEU A 44 10.30 11.18 1.96
CA LEU A 44 10.22 12.56 1.48
C LEU A 44 11.46 12.96 0.67
N GLU A 45 12.64 12.46 1.03
CA GLU A 45 13.90 12.77 0.36
C GLU A 45 13.96 12.20 -1.05
N VAL A 46 13.21 11.12 -1.30
CA VAL A 46 13.15 10.45 -2.61
C VAL A 46 11.83 10.71 -3.36
N ASN A 47 11.06 11.70 -2.93
CA ASN A 47 9.76 12.06 -3.52
C ASN A 47 8.75 10.90 -3.55
N ALA A 48 8.78 10.01 -2.58
CA ALA A 48 7.75 9.02 -2.38
C ALA A 48 6.58 9.64 -1.60
N PHE A 49 5.42 9.77 -2.26
CA PHE A 49 4.26 10.47 -1.73
C PHE A 49 3.24 9.54 -1.06
N GLN A 50 3.72 8.51 -0.39
CA GLN A 50 2.88 7.63 0.40
C GLN A 50 2.57 8.25 1.76
N VAL A 51 1.43 7.87 2.33
CA VAL A 51 1.07 8.28 3.68
C VAL A 51 1.79 7.37 4.67
N PRO A 52 2.61 7.91 5.59
CA PRO A 52 3.32 7.10 6.56
C PRO A 52 2.37 6.44 7.57
N SER A 53 2.70 5.25 8.05
CA SER A 53 1.95 4.55 9.10
C SER A 53 2.23 5.10 10.50
N ASN A 54 3.40 5.70 10.71
CA ASN A 54 3.75 6.33 11.97
C ASN A 54 3.15 7.74 12.05
N LYS A 55 2.28 7.97 13.02
CA LYS A 55 1.55 9.25 13.20
C LYS A 55 2.45 10.46 13.47
N SER A 56 3.68 10.23 13.93
CA SER A 56 4.66 11.29 14.20
C SER A 56 5.52 11.63 12.98
N SER A 57 5.39 10.87 11.88
CA SER A 57 6.12 11.13 10.65
C SER A 57 5.48 12.26 9.85
N ASN A 58 6.32 12.96 9.10
CA ASN A 58 5.87 14.03 8.22
C ASN A 58 5.22 13.45 6.96
N THR A 59 4.14 14.07 6.54
CA THR A 59 3.50 13.74 5.26
C THR A 59 3.87 14.81 4.23
N SER A 60 4.19 14.38 3.01
CA SER A 60 4.46 15.32 1.92
C SER A 60 3.22 16.17 1.62
N PRO A 61 3.36 17.48 1.35
CA PRO A 61 2.25 18.29 0.84
C PRO A 61 1.68 17.80 -0.49
N ALA A 62 2.45 16.99 -1.25
CA ALA A 62 2.00 16.34 -2.48
C ALA A 62 1.33 14.99 -2.26
N ALA A 63 1.38 14.45 -1.04
CA ALA A 63 0.67 13.23 -0.69
C ALA A 63 -0.84 13.51 -0.52
N PRO A 64 -1.70 12.51 -0.74
CA PRO A 64 -3.13 12.67 -0.51
C PRO A 64 -3.43 12.99 0.95
N ASN A 65 -4.30 13.97 1.19
CA ASN A 65 -4.85 14.18 2.52
C ASN A 65 -5.96 13.15 2.76
N MET A 66 -5.77 12.27 3.74
CA MET A 66 -6.71 11.19 4.02
C MET A 66 -8.08 11.68 4.52
N ASP A 67 -8.14 12.88 5.10
CA ASP A 67 -9.41 13.48 5.57
C ASP A 67 -10.30 13.93 4.39
N ASP A 68 -9.70 14.18 3.22
CA ASP A 68 -10.40 14.63 2.01
C ASP A 68 -10.76 13.46 1.07
N ILE A 69 -10.36 12.23 1.42
CA ILE A 69 -10.53 11.06 0.57
C ILE A 69 -11.58 10.12 1.16
N LYS A 70 -12.61 9.84 0.38
CA LYS A 70 -13.54 8.78 0.69
C LYS A 70 -12.94 7.43 0.26
N LEU A 71 -12.71 6.53 1.21
CA LEU A 71 -12.33 5.15 0.92
C LEU A 71 -13.57 4.30 0.66
N ILE A 72 -13.46 3.36 -0.30
CA ILE A 72 -14.50 2.37 -0.54
C ILE A 72 -14.54 1.34 0.60
N ASP A 73 -15.72 0.79 0.85
CA ASP A 73 -15.87 -0.39 1.71
C ASP A 73 -15.37 -1.63 0.96
N TYR A 74 -14.07 -1.92 1.17
CA TYR A 74 -13.39 -2.97 0.42
C TYR A 74 -13.52 -4.33 1.08
N ASN A 75 -14.12 -5.28 0.39
CA ASN A 75 -14.25 -6.66 0.87
C ASN A 75 -12.94 -7.45 0.68
N PHE A 76 -12.05 -7.38 1.68
CA PHE A 76 -10.76 -8.07 1.66
C PHE A 76 -10.89 -9.60 1.55
N THR A 77 -11.93 -10.19 2.12
CA THR A 77 -12.15 -11.64 2.04
C THR A 77 -12.46 -12.09 0.62
N LEU A 78 -13.30 -11.36 -0.07
CA LEU A 78 -13.65 -11.66 -1.47
C LEU A 78 -12.48 -11.37 -2.40
N TYR A 79 -12.03 -10.13 -2.44
CA TYR A 79 -11.03 -9.68 -3.42
C TYR A 79 -9.60 -10.10 -3.10
N GLY A 80 -9.29 -10.45 -1.85
CA GLY A 80 -8.04 -11.08 -1.45
C GLY A 80 -7.94 -12.56 -1.77
N SER A 81 -9.05 -13.20 -2.20
CA SER A 81 -9.04 -14.61 -2.55
C SER A 81 -8.28 -14.89 -3.86
N SER A 82 -7.56 -16.02 -3.90
CA SER A 82 -6.86 -16.45 -5.11
C SER A 82 -7.81 -16.71 -6.30
N ALA A 83 -9.04 -17.13 -6.03
CA ALA A 83 -10.03 -17.38 -7.06
C ALA A 83 -10.49 -16.07 -7.73
N GLU A 84 -10.82 -15.06 -6.93
CA GLU A 84 -11.25 -13.77 -7.42
C GLU A 84 -10.10 -13.01 -8.13
N ARG A 85 -8.89 -13.09 -7.59
CA ARG A 85 -7.71 -12.55 -8.25
C ARG A 85 -7.52 -13.14 -9.67
N ARG A 86 -7.60 -14.46 -9.81
CA ARG A 86 -7.51 -15.10 -11.13
C ARG A 86 -8.62 -14.64 -12.07
N ARG A 87 -9.86 -14.60 -11.57
CA ARG A 87 -11.00 -14.15 -12.36
C ARG A 87 -10.80 -12.73 -12.91
N LEU A 88 -10.36 -11.81 -12.04
CA LEU A 88 -10.14 -10.41 -12.43
C LEU A 88 -8.99 -10.27 -13.43
N LEU A 89 -7.89 -11.01 -13.25
CA LEU A 89 -6.77 -10.98 -14.19
C LEU A 89 -7.16 -11.55 -15.56
N SER A 90 -7.84 -12.71 -15.61
CA SER A 90 -8.35 -13.24 -16.89
C SER A 90 -9.26 -12.24 -17.60
N LYS A 91 -10.19 -11.64 -16.85
CA LYS A 91 -11.09 -10.62 -17.43
C LYS A 91 -10.31 -9.42 -17.98
N TRP A 92 -9.30 -8.97 -17.29
CA TRP A 92 -8.43 -7.90 -17.78
C TRP A 92 -7.74 -8.28 -19.08
N ASP A 93 -7.12 -9.47 -19.11
CA ASP A 93 -6.35 -9.95 -20.25
C ASP A 93 -7.23 -10.19 -21.50
N GLU A 94 -8.42 -10.74 -21.30
CA GLU A 94 -9.33 -11.12 -22.39
C GLU A 94 -10.14 -9.93 -22.92
N ASP A 95 -10.67 -9.10 -22.02
CA ASP A 95 -11.67 -8.10 -22.38
C ASP A 95 -11.11 -6.67 -22.52
N ILE A 96 -10.00 -6.35 -21.83
CA ILE A 96 -9.57 -4.96 -21.66
C ILE A 96 -8.19 -4.70 -22.26
N SER A 97 -7.18 -5.52 -21.95
CA SER A 97 -5.81 -5.27 -22.40
C SER A 97 -5.70 -5.29 -23.94
N THR A 98 -6.55 -6.03 -24.61
CA THR A 98 -6.61 -6.11 -26.07
C THR A 98 -7.22 -4.88 -26.73
N LEU A 99 -7.95 -4.04 -25.97
CA LEU A 99 -8.56 -2.82 -26.46
C LEU A 99 -7.61 -1.61 -26.46
N ALA A 100 -6.48 -1.74 -25.77
CA ALA A 100 -5.50 -0.65 -25.57
C ALA A 100 -4.36 -0.63 -26.62
N GLN A 101 -4.50 -1.36 -27.73
CA GLN A 101 -3.52 -1.38 -28.84
C GLN A 101 -3.95 -0.50 -29.99
#